data_fd3d4bbb91d3935859696c840ccf172c
#
_entry.id   fd3d4bbb91d3935859696c840ccf172c
#
_cell.length_a   1.000
_cell.length_b   1.000
_cell.length_c   1.000
_cell.angle_alpha   90.00
_cell.angle_beta   90.00
_cell.angle_gamma   90.00
#
_symmetry.space_group_name_H-M   'P 1'
#
loop_
_entity.id
_entity.type
_entity.pdbx_description
1 polymer ?
#
loop_
_entity_poly.entity_id
_entity_poly.type
_entity_poly.pdbx_seq_one_letter_code
_entity_poly.pdbx_strand_id
1 'polypeptide(L)'
;MKRKEGKKIKIVIGLGNPGKKYEKTRHNIGFIAVDNLRKKMNISDEREKFQALVSEKNIDGEKVIFFKPQTFMNLSGNSVIEIVNFYKLDPKKDIIVIYDDMDLSFGDIRIREKGSSGGHNGIKSIISHIGEEFIRIKCGIGAKEKDAVEHVLGEFNQTEQKDLDEILEKINNCVIEMLSVQNLDRIMQKYNKKKEKLK
;
A
#
# COMPACT_ATOMS: atom_id res chain seq x y z
N MET A 1 18.91 -16.61 -19.63
CA MET A 1 18.77 -17.70 -18.66
C MET A 1 17.30 -17.76 -18.21
N LYS A 2 16.52 -18.79 -18.65
CA LYS A 2 15.11 -18.94 -18.21
C LYS A 2 15.11 -19.16 -16.71
N ARG A 3 14.41 -18.32 -15.93
CA ARG A 3 14.11 -18.61 -14.52
C ARG A 3 13.49 -20.01 -14.48
N LYS A 4 14.08 -20.95 -13.72
CA LYS A 4 13.34 -22.13 -13.26
C LYS A 4 12.03 -21.60 -12.67
N GLU A 5 10.89 -22.26 -12.93
CA GLU A 5 9.60 -21.93 -12.32
C GLU A 5 9.75 -21.97 -10.78
N GLY A 6 10.25 -20.88 -10.24
CA GLY A 6 10.41 -20.67 -8.82
C GLY A 6 9.10 -20.14 -8.25
N LYS A 7 8.80 -20.49 -7.02
CA LYS A 7 7.66 -20.02 -6.25
C LYS A 7 7.39 -18.54 -6.54
N LYS A 8 6.25 -18.22 -7.14
CA LYS A 8 5.86 -16.83 -7.37
C LYS A 8 5.66 -16.14 -6.02
N ILE A 9 6.22 -14.96 -5.86
CA ILE A 9 6.15 -14.18 -4.62
C ILE A 9 5.55 -12.82 -4.97
N LYS A 10 4.56 -12.40 -4.20
CA LYS A 10 3.99 -11.05 -4.25
C LYS A 10 4.22 -10.36 -2.93
N ILE A 11 4.48 -9.07 -2.95
CA ILE A 11 4.61 -8.26 -1.74
C ILE A 11 3.60 -7.14 -1.75
N VAL A 12 2.80 -7.08 -0.70
CA VAL A 12 1.85 -6.00 -0.42
C VAL A 12 2.46 -5.12 0.67
N ILE A 13 2.89 -3.93 0.28
CA ILE A 13 3.55 -2.96 1.14
C ILE A 13 2.53 -1.91 1.55
N GLY A 14 2.31 -1.73 2.85
CA GLY A 14 1.62 -0.56 3.38
C GLY A 14 2.64 0.47 3.85
N LEU A 15 2.50 1.74 3.47
CA LEU A 15 3.33 2.82 3.99
C LEU A 15 2.73 3.45 5.24
N GLY A 16 3.61 3.89 6.14
CA GLY A 16 3.27 4.54 7.40
C GLY A 16 4.53 4.88 8.20
N ASN A 17 4.35 5.58 9.31
CA ASN A 17 5.39 5.84 10.30
C ASN A 17 5.21 4.92 11.51
N PRO A 18 6.27 4.35 12.08
CA PRO A 18 6.20 3.55 13.29
C PRO A 18 5.92 4.40 14.53
N GLY A 19 5.26 3.79 15.52
CA GLY A 19 4.98 4.36 16.84
C GLY A 19 3.54 4.84 17.03
N LYS A 20 3.06 4.72 18.27
CA LYS A 20 1.66 4.97 18.68
C LYS A 20 1.10 6.30 18.23
N LYS A 21 1.89 7.37 18.24
CA LYS A 21 1.45 8.71 17.85
C LYS A 21 1.07 8.83 16.37
N TYR A 22 1.44 7.85 15.53
CA TYR A 22 1.13 7.86 14.10
C TYR A 22 0.05 6.84 13.70
N GLU A 23 -0.33 5.92 14.59
CA GLU A 23 -1.19 4.78 14.27
C GLU A 23 -2.51 5.17 13.60
N LYS A 24 -3.07 6.33 13.97
CA LYS A 24 -4.37 6.81 13.47
C LYS A 24 -4.26 7.93 12.46
N THR A 25 -3.05 8.31 12.06
CA THR A 25 -2.86 9.42 11.12
C THR A 25 -3.22 9.01 9.70
N ARG A 26 -3.60 9.99 8.86
CA ARG A 26 -3.89 9.77 7.44
C ARG A 26 -2.69 9.18 6.70
N HIS A 27 -1.47 9.58 7.07
CA HIS A 27 -0.23 9.07 6.49
C HIS A 27 0.01 7.58 6.75
N ASN A 28 -0.66 7.01 7.76
CA ASN A 28 -0.59 5.59 8.08
C ASN A 28 -1.69 4.74 7.41
N ILE A 29 -2.46 5.30 6.47
CA ILE A 29 -3.52 4.53 5.79
C ILE A 29 -3.00 3.24 5.16
N GLY A 30 -1.74 3.21 4.70
CA GLY A 30 -1.12 2.01 4.16
C GLY A 30 -0.93 0.93 5.25
N PHE A 31 -0.43 1.29 6.44
CA PHE A 31 -0.32 0.38 7.58
C PHE A 31 -1.68 -0.14 8.01
N ILE A 32 -2.65 0.78 8.16
CA ILE A 32 -4.03 0.45 8.55
C ILE A 32 -4.66 -0.53 7.56
N ALA A 33 -4.46 -0.31 6.26
CA ALA A 33 -4.98 -1.19 5.21
C ALA A 33 -4.34 -2.59 5.25
N VAL A 34 -3.03 -2.69 5.44
CA VAL A 34 -2.33 -3.98 5.57
C VAL A 34 -2.80 -4.73 6.82
N ASP A 35 -2.96 -4.05 7.96
CA ASP A 35 -3.44 -4.68 9.19
C ASP A 35 -4.89 -5.17 9.06
N ASN A 36 -5.76 -4.36 8.42
CA ASN A 36 -7.13 -4.75 8.14
C ASN A 36 -7.21 -5.96 7.20
N LEU A 37 -6.37 -5.98 6.15
CA LEU A 37 -6.27 -7.10 5.21
C LEU A 37 -5.78 -8.38 5.89
N ARG A 38 -4.75 -8.29 6.74
CA ARG A 38 -4.26 -9.43 7.54
C ARG A 38 -5.35 -9.99 8.43
N LYS A 39 -6.10 -9.12 9.13
CA LYS A 39 -7.25 -9.51 9.97
C LYS A 39 -8.32 -10.24 9.14
N LYS A 40 -8.70 -9.68 7.99
CA LYS A 40 -9.66 -10.30 7.07
C LYS A 40 -9.22 -11.68 6.56
N MET A 41 -7.92 -11.85 6.37
CA MET A 41 -7.32 -13.11 5.91
C MET A 41 -6.95 -14.07 7.04
N ASN A 42 -7.27 -13.76 8.31
CA ASN A 42 -6.92 -14.55 9.49
C ASN A 42 -5.40 -14.83 9.61
N ILE A 43 -4.59 -13.79 9.41
CA ILE A 43 -3.13 -13.83 9.57
C ILE A 43 -2.78 -13.18 10.91
N SER A 44 -2.39 -13.97 11.88
CA SER A 44 -2.07 -13.52 13.24
C SER A 44 -0.58 -13.31 13.49
N ASP A 45 0.28 -14.07 12.81
CA ASP A 45 1.72 -13.99 12.95
C ASP A 45 2.29 -12.74 12.27
N GLU A 46 3.19 -12.08 12.97
CA GLU A 46 3.95 -10.94 12.48
C GLU A 46 5.33 -10.97 13.10
N ARG A 47 6.36 -10.76 12.31
CA ARG A 47 7.75 -10.78 12.77
C ARG A 47 8.54 -9.62 12.21
N GLU A 48 9.55 -9.18 12.92
CA GLU A 48 10.49 -8.19 12.44
C GLU A 48 11.50 -8.81 11.48
N LYS A 49 11.58 -8.29 10.25
CA LYS A 49 12.56 -8.65 9.25
C LYS A 49 12.68 -7.54 8.20
N PHE A 50 13.86 -7.34 7.64
CA PHE A 50 14.11 -6.30 6.62
C PHE A 50 13.72 -4.88 7.07
N GLN A 51 13.97 -4.55 8.34
CA GLN A 51 13.53 -3.29 8.95
C GLN A 51 12.00 -3.06 8.78
N ALA A 52 11.20 -4.13 8.84
CA ALA A 52 9.75 -4.11 8.65
C ALA A 52 9.05 -5.12 9.56
N LEU A 53 7.77 -4.91 9.80
CA LEU A 53 6.86 -5.95 10.28
C LEU A 53 6.36 -6.76 9.09
N VAL A 54 6.55 -8.07 9.16
CA VAL A 54 6.34 -8.99 8.02
C VAL A 54 5.43 -10.12 8.43
N SER A 55 4.41 -10.38 7.61
CA SER A 55 3.54 -11.56 7.71
C SER A 55 3.48 -12.25 6.36
N GLU A 56 3.22 -13.55 6.35
CA GLU A 56 3.23 -14.34 5.12
C GLU A 56 1.99 -15.24 5.04
N LYS A 57 1.45 -15.40 3.83
CA LYS A 57 0.40 -16.37 3.54
C LYS A 57 0.60 -16.98 2.16
N ASN A 58 0.24 -18.25 2.00
CA ASN A 58 0.14 -18.87 0.69
C ASN A 58 -1.29 -18.67 0.16
N ILE A 59 -1.43 -18.07 -1.01
CA ILE A 59 -2.70 -17.78 -1.68
C ILE A 59 -2.61 -18.38 -3.08
N ASP A 60 -3.47 -19.33 -3.42
CA ASP A 60 -3.50 -19.98 -4.72
C ASP A 60 -2.14 -20.52 -5.21
N GLY A 61 -1.31 -21.00 -4.27
CA GLY A 61 0.04 -21.53 -4.57
C GLY A 61 1.13 -20.46 -4.67
N GLU A 62 0.81 -19.18 -4.60
CA GLU A 62 1.74 -18.07 -4.57
C GLU A 62 2.02 -17.62 -3.11
N LYS A 63 3.28 -17.32 -2.80
CA LYS A 63 3.64 -16.73 -1.52
C LYS A 63 3.34 -15.25 -1.53
N VAL A 64 2.45 -14.79 -0.66
CA VAL A 64 2.15 -13.38 -0.46
C VAL A 64 2.76 -12.91 0.86
N ILE A 65 3.49 -11.80 0.80
CA ILE A 65 4.13 -11.17 1.95
C ILE A 65 3.45 -9.82 2.18
N PHE A 66 2.95 -9.61 3.39
CA PHE A 66 2.44 -8.34 3.87
C PHE A 66 3.55 -7.63 4.62
N PHE A 67 3.82 -6.39 4.27
CA PHE A 67 5.04 -5.70 4.63
C PHE A 67 4.77 -4.27 5.08
N LYS A 68 5.14 -3.94 6.32
CA LYS A 68 5.04 -2.59 6.90
C LYS A 68 6.44 -2.12 7.29
N PRO A 69 7.12 -1.25 6.49
CA PRO A 69 8.42 -0.70 6.85
C PRO A 69 8.40 -0.07 8.24
N GLN A 70 9.35 -0.42 9.11
CA GLN A 70 9.49 0.19 10.43
C GLN A 70 10.56 1.30 10.45
N THR A 71 10.96 1.74 9.28
CA THR A 71 11.68 3.00 9.07
C THR A 71 10.68 4.16 9.07
N PHE A 72 11.16 5.40 9.29
CA PHE A 72 10.29 6.55 9.03
C PHE A 72 9.97 6.67 7.53
N MET A 73 8.86 7.36 7.21
CA MET A 73 8.31 7.44 5.86
C MET A 73 9.37 7.78 4.80
N ASN A 74 10.20 8.77 5.04
CA ASN A 74 11.26 9.21 4.12
C ASN A 74 12.41 8.20 3.92
N LEU A 75 12.43 7.11 4.69
CA LEU A 75 13.42 6.02 4.62
C LEU A 75 12.79 4.67 4.23
N SER A 76 11.54 4.65 3.81
CA SER A 76 10.81 3.41 3.45
C SER A 76 11.53 2.58 2.39
N GLY A 77 12.24 3.23 1.45
CA GLY A 77 13.01 2.56 0.41
C GLY A 77 14.15 1.68 0.95
N ASN A 78 14.76 2.03 2.09
CA ASN A 78 15.83 1.23 2.71
C ASN A 78 15.32 -0.16 3.09
N SER A 79 14.15 -0.23 3.70
CA SER A 79 13.48 -1.49 4.05
C SER A 79 13.04 -2.27 2.81
N VAL A 80 12.47 -1.58 1.83
CA VAL A 80 11.97 -2.19 0.59
C VAL A 80 13.09 -2.81 -0.24
N ILE A 81 14.25 -2.15 -0.39
CA ILE A 81 15.35 -2.70 -1.18
C ILE A 81 15.93 -4.00 -0.57
N GLU A 82 15.91 -4.14 0.76
CA GLU A 82 16.39 -5.36 1.42
C GLU A 82 15.56 -6.58 0.99
N ILE A 83 14.23 -6.48 1.04
CA ILE A 83 13.35 -7.60 0.67
C ILE A 83 13.38 -7.87 -0.84
N VAL A 84 13.48 -6.82 -1.67
CA VAL A 84 13.61 -6.94 -3.14
C VAL A 84 14.87 -7.72 -3.50
N ASN A 85 16.00 -7.37 -2.91
CA ASN A 85 17.28 -8.05 -3.15
C ASN A 85 17.26 -9.48 -2.62
N PHE A 86 16.70 -9.72 -1.44
CA PHE A 86 16.66 -11.05 -0.81
C PHE A 86 15.88 -12.06 -1.65
N TYR A 87 14.71 -11.67 -2.15
CA TYR A 87 13.87 -12.54 -2.97
C TYR A 87 14.11 -12.39 -4.48
N LYS A 88 14.98 -11.47 -4.90
CA LYS A 88 15.27 -11.14 -6.31
C LYS A 88 13.99 -10.80 -7.09
N LEU A 89 13.18 -9.92 -6.52
CA LEU A 89 11.88 -9.55 -7.07
C LEU A 89 12.02 -8.65 -8.31
N ASP A 90 11.02 -8.75 -9.17
CA ASP A 90 10.77 -7.78 -10.23
C ASP A 90 9.76 -6.73 -9.70
N PRO A 91 10.19 -5.48 -9.39
CA PRO A 91 9.29 -4.49 -8.80
C PRO A 91 8.01 -4.28 -9.58
N LYS A 92 8.09 -4.30 -10.90
CA LYS A 92 6.95 -4.11 -11.79
C LYS A 92 5.86 -5.16 -11.65
N LYS A 93 6.24 -6.40 -11.30
CA LYS A 93 5.32 -7.55 -11.25
C LYS A 93 4.98 -7.96 -9.83
N ASP A 94 5.93 -7.81 -8.92
CA ASP A 94 5.90 -8.49 -7.64
C ASP A 94 5.55 -7.55 -6.48
N ILE A 95 5.55 -6.21 -6.70
CA ILE A 95 5.35 -5.21 -5.65
C ILE A 95 4.07 -4.43 -5.83
N ILE A 96 3.26 -4.38 -4.77
CA ILE A 96 2.07 -3.54 -4.63
C ILE A 96 2.29 -2.62 -3.42
N VAL A 97 2.20 -1.30 -3.61
CA VAL A 97 2.38 -0.31 -2.53
C VAL A 97 1.08 0.43 -2.28
N ILE A 98 0.62 0.44 -1.02
CA ILE A 98 -0.58 1.15 -0.55
C ILE A 98 -0.13 2.37 0.24
N TYR A 99 -0.64 3.56 -0.13
CA TYR A 99 -0.27 4.83 0.51
C TYR A 99 -1.32 5.92 0.29
N ASP A 100 -1.22 6.99 1.06
CA ASP A 100 -2.11 8.15 1.01
C ASP A 100 -1.83 9.07 -0.18
N ASP A 101 -2.89 9.70 -0.69
CA ASP A 101 -2.81 10.70 -1.76
C ASP A 101 -3.76 11.87 -1.47
N MET A 102 -3.20 13.07 -1.34
CA MET A 102 -3.94 14.30 -1.05
C MET A 102 -4.67 14.88 -2.26
N ASP A 103 -4.31 14.46 -3.47
CA ASP A 103 -4.95 14.94 -4.71
C ASP A 103 -6.22 14.14 -5.05
N LEU A 104 -6.51 13.11 -4.27
CA LEU A 104 -7.70 12.29 -4.39
C LEU A 104 -8.72 12.64 -3.31
N SER A 105 -10.00 12.68 -3.68
CA SER A 105 -11.08 12.83 -2.71
C SER A 105 -11.03 11.70 -1.67
N PHE A 106 -11.43 12.00 -0.44
CA PHE A 106 -11.47 11.00 0.62
C PHE A 106 -12.29 9.76 0.20
N GLY A 107 -11.70 8.58 0.35
CA GLY A 107 -12.30 7.30 -0.03
C GLY A 107 -12.17 6.92 -1.50
N ASP A 108 -11.63 7.76 -2.35
CA ASP A 108 -11.28 7.37 -3.71
C ASP A 108 -10.01 6.50 -3.71
N ILE A 109 -9.98 5.52 -4.62
CA ILE A 109 -8.80 4.69 -4.86
C ILE A 109 -8.33 4.93 -6.29
N ARG A 110 -7.01 5.00 -6.48
CA ARG A 110 -6.41 5.06 -7.81
C ARG A 110 -5.23 4.13 -7.94
N ILE A 111 -5.30 3.24 -8.92
CA ILE A 111 -4.26 2.26 -9.21
C ILE A 111 -3.39 2.80 -10.35
N ARG A 112 -2.07 2.67 -10.21
CA ARG A 112 -1.07 3.01 -11.22
C ARG A 112 0.06 1.99 -11.23
N GLU A 113 0.61 1.68 -12.40
CA GLU A 113 1.76 0.78 -12.58
C GLU A 113 3.10 1.50 -12.49
N LYS A 114 3.08 2.82 -12.68
CA LYS A 114 4.28 3.69 -12.65
C LYS A 114 3.90 5.14 -12.36
N GLY A 115 4.88 5.96 -12.08
CA GLY A 115 4.73 7.40 -11.95
C GLY A 115 5.71 8.02 -10.95
N SER A 116 5.75 9.34 -10.91
CA SER A 116 6.55 10.11 -9.95
C SER A 116 6.02 9.95 -8.52
N SER A 117 6.72 10.52 -7.56
CA SER A 117 6.33 10.47 -6.15
C SER A 117 5.11 11.33 -5.81
N GLY A 118 4.76 12.32 -6.63
CA GLY A 118 3.71 13.29 -6.31
C GLY A 118 3.94 14.03 -4.98
N GLY A 119 5.21 14.21 -4.58
CA GLY A 119 5.56 14.82 -3.30
C GLY A 119 5.52 13.88 -2.09
N HIS A 120 5.04 12.64 -2.24
CA HIS A 120 4.96 11.68 -1.14
C HIS A 120 6.36 11.13 -0.79
N ASN A 121 6.85 11.41 0.43
CA ASN A 121 8.22 11.09 0.85
C ASN A 121 8.53 9.60 0.84
N GLY A 122 7.60 8.74 1.22
CA GLY A 122 7.79 7.28 1.19
C GLY A 122 7.93 6.76 -0.24
N ILE A 123 7.11 7.24 -1.16
CA ILE A 123 7.21 6.89 -2.58
C ILE A 123 8.50 7.43 -3.19
N LYS A 124 8.91 8.66 -2.85
CA LYS A 124 10.20 9.23 -3.27
C LYS A 124 11.36 8.33 -2.83
N SER A 125 11.34 7.88 -1.57
CA SER A 125 12.34 6.97 -1.03
C SER A 125 12.33 5.61 -1.75
N ILE A 126 11.17 5.01 -2.02
CA ILE A 126 11.08 3.75 -2.77
C ILE A 126 11.62 3.90 -4.19
N ILE A 127 11.21 4.97 -4.90
CA ILE A 127 11.66 5.24 -6.27
C ILE A 127 13.19 5.34 -6.36
N SER A 128 13.84 5.98 -5.39
CA SER A 128 15.30 6.12 -5.38
C SER A 128 16.06 4.79 -5.26
N HIS A 129 15.38 3.70 -4.82
CA HIS A 129 16.00 2.39 -4.63
C HIS A 129 15.62 1.36 -5.71
N ILE A 130 14.36 1.38 -6.19
CA ILE A 130 13.86 0.36 -7.11
C ILE A 130 13.25 0.92 -8.40
N GLY A 131 13.35 2.24 -8.63
CA GLY A 131 12.78 2.90 -9.81
C GLY A 131 11.28 3.17 -9.69
N GLU A 132 10.68 3.66 -10.77
CA GLU A 132 9.29 4.14 -10.79
C GLU A 132 8.26 3.06 -11.14
N GLU A 133 8.68 1.91 -11.64
CA GLU A 133 7.80 0.87 -12.17
C GLU A 133 7.44 -0.16 -11.08
N PHE A 134 6.36 0.10 -10.35
CA PHE A 134 5.71 -0.83 -9.42
C PHE A 134 4.22 -0.48 -9.28
N ILE A 135 3.40 -1.45 -8.88
CA ILE A 135 1.96 -1.24 -8.73
C ILE A 135 1.70 -0.39 -7.48
N ARG A 136 0.86 0.63 -7.61
CA ARG A 136 0.49 1.58 -6.58
C ARG A 136 -1.00 1.59 -6.38
N ILE A 137 -1.44 1.50 -5.13
CA ILE A 137 -2.80 1.77 -4.70
C ILE A 137 -2.77 3.07 -3.92
N LYS A 138 -3.17 4.15 -4.57
CA LYS A 138 -3.29 5.49 -3.99
C LYS A 138 -4.63 5.59 -3.28
N CYS A 139 -4.59 5.89 -1.99
CA CYS A 139 -5.78 6.05 -1.16
C CYS A 139 -6.04 7.53 -0.92
N GLY A 140 -7.16 8.04 -1.41
CA GLY A 140 -7.55 9.43 -1.23
C GLY A 140 -7.83 9.74 0.23
N ILE A 141 -7.12 10.73 0.75
CA ILE A 141 -7.27 11.26 2.11
C ILE A 141 -7.89 12.66 2.13
N GLY A 142 -8.38 13.13 0.97
CA GLY A 142 -8.92 14.47 0.81
C GLY A 142 -7.83 15.54 0.64
N ALA A 143 -8.24 16.68 0.11
CA ALA A 143 -7.34 17.80 -0.14
C ALA A 143 -6.90 18.47 1.18
N LYS A 144 -5.66 18.90 1.24
CA LYS A 144 -5.14 19.73 2.33
C LYS A 144 -5.86 21.09 2.36
N GLU A 145 -6.24 21.52 3.55
CA GLU A 145 -6.83 22.85 3.71
C GLU A 145 -5.77 23.94 3.86
N LYS A 146 -4.63 23.67 4.51
CA LYS A 146 -3.55 24.63 4.79
C LYS A 146 -2.17 24.06 4.52
N ASP A 147 -1.67 23.19 5.40
CA ASP A 147 -0.33 22.60 5.36
C ASP A 147 -0.39 21.09 5.05
N ALA A 148 0.47 20.64 4.14
CA ALA A 148 0.48 19.25 3.71
C ALA A 148 0.96 18.30 4.81
N VAL A 149 1.95 18.70 5.60
CA VAL A 149 2.52 17.87 6.67
C VAL A 149 1.50 17.74 7.80
N GLU A 150 0.86 18.85 8.19
CA GLU A 150 -0.19 18.86 9.21
C GLU A 150 -1.37 17.99 8.78
N HIS A 151 -1.78 18.04 7.50
CA HIS A 151 -2.88 17.24 6.98
C HIS A 151 -2.58 15.74 7.06
N VAL A 152 -1.42 15.28 6.54
CA VAL A 152 -1.10 13.85 6.52
C VAL A 152 -0.80 13.29 7.91
N LEU A 153 -0.25 14.09 8.83
CA LEU A 153 0.01 13.70 10.22
C LEU A 153 -1.20 13.88 11.13
N GLY A 154 -2.29 14.49 10.65
CA GLY A 154 -3.55 14.56 11.34
C GLY A 154 -4.31 13.23 11.32
N GLU A 155 -5.13 13.01 12.37
CA GLU A 155 -6.03 11.85 12.42
C GLU A 155 -7.26 12.07 11.52
N PHE A 156 -7.91 11.00 11.10
CA PHE A 156 -9.21 11.05 10.45
C PHE A 156 -10.24 11.66 11.41
N ASN A 157 -11.05 12.59 10.93
CA ASN A 157 -12.12 13.19 11.73
C ASN A 157 -13.28 12.20 11.95
N GLN A 158 -14.24 12.54 12.81
CA GLN A 158 -15.35 11.64 13.17
C GLN A 158 -16.20 11.20 11.98
N THR A 159 -16.36 12.05 10.97
CA THR A 159 -17.11 11.69 9.75
C THR A 159 -16.29 10.73 8.89
N GLU A 160 -15.01 11.03 8.67
CA GLU A 160 -14.10 10.17 7.94
C GLU A 160 -13.93 8.80 8.60
N GLN A 161 -13.87 8.74 9.93
CA GLN A 161 -13.77 7.49 10.68
C GLN A 161 -14.98 6.55 10.45
N LYS A 162 -16.19 7.08 10.27
CA LYS A 162 -17.38 6.28 9.97
C LYS A 162 -17.28 5.57 8.61
N ASP A 163 -16.65 6.24 7.64
CA ASP A 163 -16.53 5.71 6.28
C ASP A 163 -15.24 4.87 6.10
N LEU A 164 -14.33 4.90 7.08
CA LEU A 164 -13.01 4.28 6.98
C LEU A 164 -13.09 2.76 6.78
N ASP A 165 -14.01 2.08 7.46
CA ASP A 165 -14.19 0.63 7.32
C ASP A 165 -14.63 0.26 5.90
N GLU A 166 -15.54 1.03 5.27
CA GLU A 166 -15.95 0.82 3.87
C GLU A 166 -14.78 1.03 2.91
N ILE A 167 -13.96 2.05 3.17
CA ILE A 167 -12.77 2.36 2.37
C ILE A 167 -11.74 1.24 2.48
N LEU A 168 -11.48 0.75 3.68
CA LEU A 168 -10.56 -0.37 3.92
C LEU A 168 -11.06 -1.65 3.26
N GLU A 169 -12.36 -1.92 3.30
CA GLU A 169 -12.97 -3.05 2.62
C GLU A 169 -12.78 -2.95 1.09
N LYS A 170 -12.93 -1.76 0.52
CA LYS A 170 -12.68 -1.51 -0.90
C LYS A 170 -11.20 -1.72 -1.27
N ILE A 171 -10.26 -1.26 -0.42
CA ILE A 171 -8.82 -1.50 -0.62
C ILE A 171 -8.52 -2.99 -0.54
N ASN A 172 -9.04 -3.70 0.46
CA ASN A 172 -8.86 -5.13 0.63
C ASN A 172 -9.35 -5.93 -0.59
N ASN A 173 -10.55 -5.62 -1.08
CA ASN A 173 -11.10 -6.29 -2.25
C ASN A 173 -10.24 -6.03 -3.50
N CYS A 174 -9.72 -4.80 -3.64
CA CYS A 174 -8.80 -4.44 -4.71
C CYS A 174 -7.52 -5.28 -4.65
N VAL A 175 -6.88 -5.39 -3.48
CA VAL A 175 -5.66 -6.19 -3.29
C VAL A 175 -5.93 -7.67 -3.54
N ILE A 176 -7.01 -8.23 -2.98
CA ILE A 176 -7.37 -9.65 -3.17
C ILE A 176 -7.58 -9.95 -4.66
N GLU A 177 -8.28 -9.09 -5.39
CA GLU A 177 -8.42 -9.25 -6.84
C GLU A 177 -7.08 -9.20 -7.58
N MET A 178 -6.16 -8.31 -7.17
CA MET A 178 -4.81 -8.24 -7.75
C MET A 178 -3.97 -9.50 -7.50
N LEU A 179 -4.19 -10.15 -6.37
CA LEU A 179 -3.48 -11.39 -6.02
C LEU A 179 -4.05 -12.60 -6.76
N SER A 180 -5.34 -12.61 -7.08
CA SER A 180 -6.04 -13.75 -7.69
C SER A 180 -6.19 -13.63 -9.21
N VAL A 181 -6.27 -12.42 -9.77
CA VAL A 181 -6.57 -12.15 -11.18
C VAL A 181 -5.40 -11.48 -11.87
N GLN A 182 -4.89 -12.07 -12.96
CA GLN A 182 -3.73 -11.53 -13.69
C GLN A 182 -4.06 -10.34 -14.62
N ASN A 183 -5.29 -9.83 -14.64
CA ASN A 183 -5.69 -8.74 -15.55
C ASN A 183 -5.77 -7.41 -14.79
N LEU A 184 -4.63 -6.73 -14.67
CA LEU A 184 -4.52 -5.45 -13.97
C LEU A 184 -5.34 -4.33 -14.64
N ASP A 185 -5.44 -4.31 -15.98
CA ASP A 185 -6.24 -3.30 -16.70
C ASP A 185 -7.71 -3.35 -16.29
N ARG A 186 -8.28 -4.55 -16.17
CA ARG A 186 -9.66 -4.73 -15.70
C ARG A 186 -9.85 -4.22 -14.27
N ILE A 187 -8.88 -4.51 -13.41
CA ILE A 187 -8.90 -4.05 -12.02
C ILE A 187 -8.80 -2.52 -11.98
N MET A 188 -7.90 -1.91 -12.76
CA MET A 188 -7.78 -0.47 -12.88
C MET A 188 -9.08 0.18 -13.39
N GLN A 189 -9.73 -0.38 -14.41
CA GLN A 189 -11.02 0.10 -14.90
C GLN A 189 -12.11 0.05 -13.82
N LYS A 190 -12.12 -0.98 -12.98
CA LYS A 190 -13.10 -1.14 -11.91
C LYS A 190 -12.90 -0.13 -10.79
N TYR A 191 -11.65 -0.02 -10.28
CA TYR A 191 -11.36 0.73 -9.05
C TYR A 191 -10.99 2.20 -9.28
N ASN A 192 -10.53 2.60 -10.47
CA ASN A 192 -10.22 3.98 -10.80
C ASN A 192 -11.45 4.86 -11.09
N LYS A 193 -12.66 4.32 -11.05
CA LYS A 193 -13.89 5.09 -11.21
C LYS A 193 -14.04 6.04 -10.03
N LYS A 194 -14.32 7.33 -10.30
CA LYS A 194 -14.73 8.27 -9.26
C LYS A 194 -16.08 7.82 -8.70
N LYS A 195 -16.28 7.94 -7.36
CA LYS A 195 -17.64 7.88 -6.81
C LYS A 195 -18.48 8.93 -7.54
N GLU A 196 -19.57 8.54 -8.19
CA GLU A 196 -20.57 9.52 -8.63
C GLU A 196 -21.07 10.21 -7.37
N LYS A 197 -20.90 11.55 -7.31
CA LYS A 197 -21.54 12.31 -6.23
C LYS A 197 -23.03 12.12 -6.41
N LEU A 198 -23.66 11.39 -5.50
CA LEU A 198 -25.10 11.42 -5.36
C LEU A 198 -25.51 12.90 -5.21
N LYS A 199 -26.28 13.41 -6.20
CA LYS A 199 -26.84 14.76 -6.19
C LYS A 199 -27.92 14.87 -5.13
#